data_3f5d2d0b3e2133d89c303aa584a4e79d
#
_entry.id   3f5d2d0b3e2133d89c303aa584a4e79d
#
_cell.length_a   1.000
_cell.length_b   1.000
_cell.length_c   1.000
_cell.angle_alpha   90.00
_cell.angle_beta   90.00
_cell.angle_gamma   90.00
#
_symmetry.space_group_name_H-M   'P 1'
#
loop_
_entity.id
_entity.type
_entity.pdbx_description
1 polymer ?
#
loop_
_entity_poly.entity_id
_entity_poly.type
_entity_poly.pdbx_seq_one_letter_code
_entity_poly.pdbx_strand_id
1 'polypeptide(L)'
;RRELPSRSVPTIIKILELEGKAEPGFLKRTTLQDALSRAGYSSAMMSLYNDKGYASQRFQRAHRHDLWQGDIKYGLILNLGGKTTQTYFSCLIDDATRYILHGEFHGNMEQGIVEDTLRKAMTKYGLPKRLYFDNGSQYRTRWMKRACGLLGIRLLYAKPRNPQGKGKQERFNQTLEAFLAEVALHPPE
;
A
#
# COMPACT_ATOMS: atom_id res chain seq x y z
N ARG A 1 8.51 -23.02 -17.75
CA ARG A 1 8.32 -21.74 -17.05
C ARG A 1 8.41 -20.51 -17.97
N ARG A 2 9.09 -20.61 -19.11
CA ARG A 2 9.11 -19.55 -20.13
C ARG A 2 7.72 -19.22 -20.68
N GLU A 3 6.89 -20.22 -20.92
CA GLU A 3 5.53 -20.05 -21.48
C GLU A 3 4.58 -19.32 -20.52
N LEU A 4 4.73 -19.59 -19.22
CA LEU A 4 3.93 -18.95 -18.19
C LEU A 4 4.83 -18.64 -16.98
N PRO A 5 5.43 -17.43 -16.92
CA PRO A 5 6.35 -17.01 -15.87
C PRO A 5 5.78 -17.06 -14.45
N SER A 6 4.46 -16.85 -14.29
CA SER A 6 3.75 -16.91 -13.01
C SER A 6 3.54 -18.33 -12.46
N ARG A 7 3.83 -19.38 -13.25
CA ARG A 7 3.62 -20.77 -12.87
C ARG A 7 4.45 -21.16 -11.64
N SER A 8 3.79 -21.64 -10.60
CA SER A 8 4.44 -22.04 -9.35
C SER A 8 5.27 -23.32 -9.51
N VAL A 9 6.30 -23.51 -8.66
CA VAL A 9 7.12 -24.73 -8.69
C VAL A 9 6.29 -26.00 -8.45
N PRO A 10 5.35 -26.05 -7.48
CA PRO A 10 4.47 -27.21 -7.32
C PRO A 10 3.63 -27.51 -8.58
N THR A 11 3.13 -26.48 -9.25
CA THR A 11 2.37 -26.65 -10.50
C THR A 11 3.24 -27.24 -11.61
N ILE A 12 4.51 -26.82 -11.70
CA ILE A 12 5.46 -27.38 -12.68
C ILE A 12 5.70 -28.85 -12.40
N ILE A 13 5.92 -29.26 -11.13
CA ILE A 13 6.08 -30.66 -10.74
C ILE A 13 4.87 -31.47 -11.20
N LYS A 14 3.67 -31.01 -10.87
CA LYS A 14 2.43 -31.71 -11.23
C LYS A 14 2.27 -31.88 -12.75
N ILE A 15 2.66 -30.88 -13.52
CA ILE A 15 2.62 -30.97 -14.99
C ILE A 15 3.62 -32.01 -15.50
N LEU A 16 4.85 -32.04 -14.98
CA LEU A 16 5.86 -33.01 -15.36
C LEU A 16 5.45 -34.45 -15.04
N GLU A 17 4.81 -34.66 -13.90
CA GLU A 17 4.24 -35.94 -13.50
C GLU A 17 3.08 -36.35 -14.44
N LEU A 18 2.17 -35.45 -14.76
CA LEU A 18 1.04 -35.71 -15.68
C LEU A 18 1.52 -35.99 -17.12
N GLU A 19 2.60 -35.37 -17.57
CA GLU A 19 3.20 -35.60 -18.89
C GLU A 19 4.11 -36.85 -18.92
N GLY A 20 4.21 -37.57 -17.82
CA GLY A 20 5.08 -38.77 -17.73
C GLY A 20 6.58 -38.48 -17.81
N LYS A 21 6.98 -37.20 -17.62
CA LYS A 21 8.39 -36.77 -17.64
C LYS A 21 9.10 -36.93 -16.30
N ALA A 22 8.36 -37.19 -15.25
CA ALA A 22 8.85 -37.46 -13.91
C ALA A 22 7.92 -38.45 -13.22
N GLU A 23 8.47 -39.37 -12.41
CA GLU A 23 7.66 -40.21 -11.56
C GLU A 23 6.98 -39.41 -10.44
N PRO A 24 5.73 -39.78 -10.08
CA PRO A 24 5.03 -39.08 -9.00
C PRO A 24 5.81 -39.09 -7.69
N GLY A 25 6.00 -37.92 -7.10
CA GLY A 25 6.72 -37.74 -5.84
C GLY A 25 8.26 -37.77 -5.93
N PHE A 26 8.85 -38.03 -7.10
CA PHE A 26 10.29 -38.03 -7.31
C PHE A 26 10.91 -36.64 -7.18
N LEU A 27 10.24 -35.62 -7.78
CA LEU A 27 10.73 -34.26 -7.78
C LEU A 27 10.36 -33.51 -6.50
N LYS A 28 11.36 -33.16 -5.70
CA LYS A 28 11.17 -32.31 -4.53
C LYS A 28 11.13 -30.86 -4.93
N ARG A 29 10.26 -30.06 -4.28
CA ARG A 29 10.09 -28.62 -4.53
C ARG A 29 11.41 -27.85 -4.43
N THR A 30 12.21 -28.10 -3.41
CA THR A 30 13.51 -27.43 -3.19
C THR A 30 14.48 -27.72 -4.32
N THR A 31 14.64 -28.99 -4.69
CA THR A 31 15.53 -29.40 -5.77
C THR A 31 15.19 -28.77 -7.11
N LEU A 32 13.89 -28.77 -7.46
CA LEU A 32 13.46 -28.13 -8.71
C LEU A 32 13.59 -26.60 -8.64
N GLN A 33 13.34 -26.00 -7.49
CA GLN A 33 13.51 -24.56 -7.29
C GLN A 33 14.97 -24.13 -7.46
N ASP A 34 15.92 -24.89 -6.91
CA ASP A 34 17.35 -24.64 -7.06
C ASP A 34 17.82 -24.82 -8.51
N ALA A 35 17.37 -25.88 -9.16
CA ALA A 35 17.66 -26.12 -10.58
C ALA A 35 17.14 -24.99 -11.45
N LEU A 36 15.90 -24.54 -11.24
CA LEU A 36 15.32 -23.40 -11.95
C LEU A 36 16.07 -22.10 -11.67
N SER A 37 16.53 -21.88 -10.44
CA SER A 37 17.29 -20.67 -10.08
C SER A 37 18.65 -20.66 -10.77
N ARG A 38 19.38 -21.78 -10.78
CA ARG A 38 20.66 -21.93 -11.50
C ARG A 38 20.50 -21.73 -13.03
N ALA A 39 19.39 -22.20 -13.58
CA ALA A 39 19.06 -22.02 -15.00
C ALA A 39 18.52 -20.61 -15.34
N GLY A 40 18.50 -19.66 -14.41
CA GLY A 40 18.00 -18.29 -14.63
C GLY A 40 16.48 -18.15 -14.60
N TYR A 41 15.75 -19.17 -14.11
CA TYR A 41 14.29 -19.15 -14.02
C TYR A 41 13.80 -18.99 -12.57
N SER A 42 14.54 -18.28 -11.72
CA SER A 42 14.08 -17.95 -10.36
C SER A 42 12.78 -17.13 -10.39
N SER A 43 12.05 -17.10 -9.30
CA SER A 43 10.81 -16.32 -9.21
C SER A 43 11.06 -14.83 -9.44
N ALA A 44 12.20 -14.30 -8.96
CA ALA A 44 12.61 -12.91 -9.17
C ALA A 44 12.88 -12.63 -10.66
N MET A 45 13.61 -13.51 -11.37
CA MET A 45 13.84 -13.35 -12.80
C MET A 45 12.55 -13.50 -13.61
N MET A 46 11.68 -14.43 -13.22
CA MET A 46 10.40 -14.62 -13.91
C MET A 46 9.42 -13.47 -13.70
N SER A 47 9.51 -12.74 -12.60
CA SER A 47 8.71 -11.52 -12.41
C SER A 47 9.10 -10.42 -13.41
N LEU A 48 10.37 -10.35 -13.82
CA LEU A 48 10.82 -9.41 -14.85
C LEU A 48 10.24 -9.74 -16.25
N TYR A 49 10.01 -11.03 -16.54
CA TYR A 49 9.35 -11.44 -17.79
C TYR A 49 7.83 -11.24 -17.79
N ASN A 50 7.22 -11.20 -16.60
CA ASN A 50 5.79 -10.91 -16.44
C ASN A 50 5.46 -9.43 -16.55
N ASP A 51 6.43 -8.57 -16.35
CA ASP A 51 6.28 -7.14 -16.55
C ASP A 51 6.18 -6.90 -18.07
N LYS A 52 4.95 -6.74 -18.54
CA LYS A 52 4.62 -6.41 -19.95
C LYS A 52 5.16 -5.04 -20.32
N GLY A 53 6.48 -4.84 -20.26
CA GLY A 53 7.14 -3.62 -20.74
C GLY A 53 6.73 -2.30 -20.06
N TYR A 54 5.79 -2.34 -19.15
CA TYR A 54 5.56 -1.24 -18.23
C TYR A 54 6.62 -1.40 -17.14
N ALA A 55 7.80 -0.82 -17.36
CA ALA A 55 8.67 -0.52 -16.25
C ALA A 55 7.75 0.07 -15.18
N SER A 56 7.62 -0.61 -14.06
CA SER A 56 6.99 -0.08 -12.86
C SER A 56 7.82 1.16 -12.52
N GLN A 57 7.49 2.26 -13.19
CA GLN A 57 8.10 3.54 -12.88
C GLN A 57 7.79 3.75 -11.43
N ARG A 58 8.81 3.63 -10.60
CA ARG A 58 8.69 3.99 -9.18
C ARG A 58 8.02 5.34 -9.19
N PHE A 59 6.73 5.36 -8.84
CA PHE A 59 5.97 6.59 -8.75
C PHE A 59 6.53 7.36 -7.57
N GLN A 60 7.56 8.17 -7.84
CA GLN A 60 8.24 8.99 -6.87
C GLN A 60 8.43 10.38 -7.46
N ARG A 61 7.96 11.37 -6.74
CA ARG A 61 8.21 12.76 -7.11
C ARG A 61 9.64 13.15 -6.73
N ALA A 62 10.21 14.06 -7.52
CA ALA A 62 11.59 14.50 -7.33
C ALA A 62 11.73 15.42 -6.10
N HIS A 63 10.71 16.24 -5.81
CA HIS A 63 10.78 17.27 -4.77
C HIS A 63 9.71 17.08 -3.70
N ARG A 64 10.08 17.43 -2.46
CA ARG A 64 9.14 17.49 -1.34
C ARG A 64 7.99 18.43 -1.67
N HIS A 65 6.81 18.12 -1.16
CA HIS A 65 5.56 18.85 -1.39
C HIS A 65 5.05 18.85 -2.84
N ASP A 66 5.69 18.15 -3.76
CA ASP A 66 5.15 17.94 -5.10
C ASP A 66 3.89 17.08 -5.08
N LEU A 67 3.84 16.12 -4.16
CA LEU A 67 2.70 15.22 -3.98
C LEU A 67 2.64 14.73 -2.54
N TRP A 68 1.49 14.89 -1.91
CA TRP A 68 1.17 14.21 -0.66
C TRP A 68 0.18 13.08 -0.91
N GLN A 69 0.38 11.97 -0.24
CA GLN A 69 -0.52 10.81 -0.28
C GLN A 69 -1.24 10.70 1.05
N GLY A 70 -2.56 10.54 1.00
CA GLY A 70 -3.39 10.34 2.19
C GLY A 70 -4.03 8.96 2.22
N ASP A 71 -4.17 8.43 3.44
CA ASP A 71 -4.84 7.15 3.71
C ASP A 71 -5.51 7.18 5.08
N ILE A 72 -6.55 6.36 5.22
CA ILE A 72 -7.17 6.07 6.51
C ILE A 72 -7.10 4.57 6.72
N LYS A 73 -6.62 4.17 7.89
CA LYS A 73 -6.51 2.77 8.28
C LYS A 73 -7.28 2.49 9.56
N TYR A 74 -7.82 1.28 9.66
CA TYR A 74 -8.37 0.79 10.91
C TYR A 74 -7.27 0.69 11.97
N GLY A 75 -7.51 1.30 13.12
CA GLY A 75 -6.68 1.19 14.31
C GLY A 75 -7.21 0.13 15.27
N LEU A 76 -6.83 0.23 16.53
CA LEU A 76 -7.31 -0.67 17.58
C LEU A 76 -8.76 -0.38 17.94
N ILE A 77 -9.42 -1.40 18.44
CA ILE A 77 -10.71 -1.25 19.13
C ILE A 77 -10.39 -0.93 20.59
N LEU A 78 -10.78 0.24 21.06
CA LEU A 78 -10.51 0.73 22.41
C LEU A 78 -11.80 0.88 23.19
N ASN A 79 -11.70 0.75 24.53
CA ASN A 79 -12.78 1.10 25.43
C ASN A 79 -12.62 2.55 25.87
N LEU A 80 -13.37 3.44 25.25
CA LEU A 80 -13.34 4.87 25.55
C LEU A 80 -14.58 5.25 26.39
N GLY A 81 -14.36 5.52 27.67
CA GLY A 81 -15.45 5.90 28.60
C GLY A 81 -16.53 4.83 28.75
N GLY A 82 -16.16 3.55 28.78
CA GLY A 82 -17.10 2.42 28.89
C GLY A 82 -17.75 2.00 27.58
N LYS A 83 -17.42 2.65 26.44
CA LYS A 83 -17.92 2.29 25.11
C LYS A 83 -16.82 1.72 24.24
N THR A 84 -17.04 0.53 23.73
CA THR A 84 -16.16 -0.10 22.72
C THR A 84 -16.21 0.70 21.42
N THR A 85 -15.07 1.27 21.02
CA THR A 85 -14.97 2.18 19.87
C THR A 85 -13.87 1.71 18.93
N GLN A 86 -14.21 1.53 17.63
CA GLN A 86 -13.23 1.33 16.59
C GLN A 86 -12.49 2.65 16.33
N THR A 87 -11.17 2.63 16.38
CA THR A 87 -10.36 3.80 16.01
C THR A 87 -9.91 3.72 14.57
N TYR A 88 -9.59 4.88 13.99
CA TYR A 88 -9.14 5.07 12.63
C TYR A 88 -7.91 5.94 12.61
N PHE A 89 -6.86 5.49 11.95
CA PHE A 89 -5.64 6.27 11.78
C PHE A 89 -5.66 6.99 10.45
N SER A 90 -5.73 8.32 10.47
CA SER A 90 -5.63 9.16 9.28
C SER A 90 -4.23 9.71 9.15
N CYS A 91 -3.59 9.58 8.00
CA CYS A 91 -2.24 10.11 7.78
C CYS A 91 -2.03 10.71 6.41
N LEU A 92 -1.04 11.61 6.34
CA LEU A 92 -0.52 12.20 5.12
C LEU A 92 0.99 11.96 5.04
N ILE A 93 1.46 11.46 3.90
CA ILE A 93 2.86 11.16 3.62
C ILE A 93 3.32 11.95 2.41
N ASP A 94 4.48 12.57 2.49
CA ASP A 94 5.16 13.17 1.35
C ASP A 94 5.73 12.08 0.43
N ASP A 95 5.38 12.12 -0.85
CA ASP A 95 5.76 11.11 -1.83
C ASP A 95 7.28 11.08 -2.09
N ALA A 96 7.95 12.22 -2.08
CA ALA A 96 9.37 12.32 -2.38
C ALA A 96 10.23 11.84 -1.21
N THR A 97 9.94 12.31 -0.01
CA THR A 97 10.75 12.08 1.20
C THR A 97 10.28 10.89 2.02
N ARG A 98 9.03 10.45 1.84
CA ARG A 98 8.33 9.45 2.67
C ARG A 98 8.10 9.91 4.11
N TYR A 99 8.27 11.18 4.36
CA TYR A 99 8.05 11.78 5.65
C TYR A 99 6.55 11.83 5.97
N ILE A 100 6.18 11.45 7.20
CA ILE A 100 4.81 11.55 7.70
C ILE A 100 4.58 12.99 8.10
N LEU A 101 3.76 13.70 7.35
CA LEU A 101 3.45 15.11 7.58
C LEU A 101 2.50 15.28 8.75
N HIS A 102 1.52 14.40 8.85
CA HIS A 102 0.61 14.28 9.98
C HIS A 102 0.04 12.88 10.05
N GLY A 103 -0.19 12.39 11.27
CA GLY A 103 -0.88 11.13 11.54
C GLY A 103 -1.57 11.21 12.88
N GLU A 104 -2.84 10.84 12.94
CA GLU A 104 -3.64 10.93 14.14
C GLU A 104 -4.72 9.84 14.19
N PHE A 105 -5.04 9.37 15.40
CA PHE A 105 -6.13 8.44 15.66
C PHE A 105 -7.43 9.17 15.94
N HIS A 106 -8.51 8.67 15.36
CA HIS A 106 -9.86 9.21 15.51
C HIS A 106 -10.84 8.10 15.91
N GLY A 107 -11.87 8.45 16.68
CA GLY A 107 -12.92 7.51 17.11
C GLY A 107 -14.04 7.31 16.08
N ASN A 108 -13.98 7.93 14.91
CA ASN A 108 -14.93 7.76 13.81
C ASN A 108 -14.22 7.84 12.45
N MET A 109 -14.92 7.54 11.37
CA MET A 109 -14.41 7.62 10.00
C MET A 109 -15.19 8.64 9.16
N GLU A 110 -15.50 9.78 9.76
CA GLU A 110 -16.23 10.86 9.10
C GLU A 110 -15.31 11.71 8.21
N GLN A 111 -15.92 12.50 7.34
CA GLN A 111 -15.22 13.45 6.47
C GLN A 111 -14.30 14.39 7.25
N GLY A 112 -14.71 14.83 8.44
CA GLY A 112 -14.00 15.79 9.28
C GLY A 112 -12.56 15.35 9.63
N ILE A 113 -12.29 14.05 9.74
CA ILE A 113 -10.93 13.57 10.06
C ILE A 113 -9.93 13.84 8.92
N VAL A 114 -10.37 13.74 7.67
CA VAL A 114 -9.52 14.04 6.51
C VAL A 114 -9.23 15.53 6.44
N GLU A 115 -10.27 16.35 6.69
CA GLU A 115 -10.16 17.80 6.69
C GLU A 115 -9.22 18.30 7.78
N ASP A 116 -9.34 17.76 8.99
CA ASP A 116 -8.48 18.12 10.13
C ASP A 116 -7.03 17.67 9.91
N THR A 117 -6.82 16.43 9.47
CA THR A 117 -5.50 15.90 9.11
C THR A 117 -4.80 16.78 8.07
N LEU A 118 -5.54 17.18 7.03
CA LEU A 118 -5.04 18.02 5.95
C LEU A 118 -4.72 19.44 6.45
N ARG A 119 -5.62 20.03 7.23
CA ARG A 119 -5.44 21.36 7.84
C ARG A 119 -4.18 21.40 8.71
N LYS A 120 -4.01 20.43 9.62
CA LYS A 120 -2.85 20.33 10.51
C LYS A 120 -1.54 20.19 9.73
N ALA A 121 -1.52 19.33 8.71
CA ALA A 121 -0.35 19.15 7.85
C ALA A 121 -0.01 20.44 7.07
N MET A 122 -1.01 21.09 6.47
CA MET A 122 -0.80 22.34 5.72
C MET A 122 -0.34 23.51 6.59
N THR A 123 -0.89 23.63 7.81
CA THR A 123 -0.47 24.66 8.76
C THR A 123 1.01 24.52 9.13
N LYS A 124 1.49 23.27 9.24
CA LYS A 124 2.86 22.98 9.67
C LYS A 124 3.90 23.03 8.53
N TYR A 125 3.51 22.58 7.33
CA TYR A 125 4.46 22.34 6.23
C TYR A 125 4.18 23.14 4.96
N GLY A 126 3.11 23.93 4.93
CA GLY A 126 2.67 24.67 3.75
C GLY A 126 1.81 23.80 2.83
N LEU A 127 1.60 24.29 1.59
CA LEU A 127 0.70 23.65 0.65
C LEU A 127 1.44 22.70 -0.30
N PRO A 128 0.90 21.49 -0.56
CA PRO A 128 1.42 20.62 -1.60
C PRO A 128 0.94 21.09 -2.98
N LYS A 129 1.68 20.76 -4.03
CA LYS A 129 1.20 20.98 -5.40
C LYS A 129 0.07 20.02 -5.77
N ARG A 130 0.08 18.81 -5.20
CA ARG A 130 -0.89 17.74 -5.49
C ARG A 130 -1.23 16.94 -4.25
N LEU A 131 -2.47 16.49 -4.19
CA LEU A 131 -2.94 15.50 -3.22
C LEU A 131 -3.36 14.23 -3.97
N TYR A 132 -3.05 13.06 -3.42
CA TYR A 132 -3.40 11.77 -3.97
C TYR A 132 -4.09 10.90 -2.92
N PHE A 133 -5.31 10.51 -3.21
CA PHE A 133 -6.15 9.67 -2.37
C PHE A 133 -6.66 8.45 -3.12
N ASP A 134 -7.22 7.50 -2.41
CA ASP A 134 -8.05 6.47 -3.00
C ASP A 134 -9.43 7.03 -3.43
N ASN A 135 -10.31 6.13 -3.88
CA ASN A 135 -11.67 6.51 -4.29
C ASN A 135 -12.68 6.50 -3.13
N GLY A 136 -12.25 6.45 -1.88
CA GLY A 136 -13.11 6.51 -0.72
C GLY A 136 -14.01 7.75 -0.72
N SER A 137 -15.25 7.58 -0.26
CA SER A 137 -16.24 8.66 -0.23
C SER A 137 -15.79 9.85 0.62
N GLN A 138 -15.03 9.59 1.69
CA GLN A 138 -14.47 10.60 2.60
C GLN A 138 -13.50 11.59 1.89
N TYR A 139 -12.89 11.20 0.76
CA TYR A 139 -11.99 12.04 -0.02
C TYR A 139 -12.69 12.73 -1.21
N ARG A 140 -13.86 12.25 -1.63
CA ARG A 140 -14.57 12.74 -2.82
C ARG A 140 -15.63 13.78 -2.53
N THR A 141 -15.46 14.52 -1.45
CA THR A 141 -16.44 15.51 -0.98
C THR A 141 -16.40 16.80 -1.79
N ARG A 142 -17.51 17.53 -1.79
CA ARG A 142 -17.57 18.88 -2.40
C ARG A 142 -16.61 19.84 -1.72
N TRP A 143 -16.49 19.72 -0.39
CA TRP A 143 -15.56 20.53 0.40
C TRP A 143 -14.12 20.33 -0.07
N MET A 144 -13.64 19.08 -0.14
CA MET A 144 -12.27 18.76 -0.57
C MET A 144 -11.97 19.35 -1.96
N LYS A 145 -12.88 19.19 -2.92
CA LYS A 145 -12.72 19.74 -4.27
C LYS A 145 -12.63 21.26 -4.25
N ARG A 146 -13.52 21.91 -3.48
CA ARG A 146 -13.55 23.37 -3.35
C ARG A 146 -12.30 23.90 -2.65
N ALA A 147 -11.90 23.31 -1.54
CA ALA A 147 -10.71 23.70 -0.80
C ALA A 147 -9.45 23.57 -1.66
N CYS A 148 -9.26 22.42 -2.32
CA CYS A 148 -8.12 22.22 -3.22
C CYS A 148 -8.14 23.23 -4.39
N GLY A 149 -9.29 23.52 -4.98
CA GLY A 149 -9.42 24.51 -6.05
C GLY A 149 -9.03 25.91 -5.60
N LEU A 150 -9.49 26.36 -4.43
CA LEU A 150 -9.15 27.67 -3.86
C LEU A 150 -7.67 27.80 -3.50
N LEU A 151 -7.05 26.70 -3.04
CA LEU A 151 -5.64 26.66 -2.64
C LEU A 151 -4.68 26.34 -3.80
N GLY A 152 -5.19 26.17 -5.03
CA GLY A 152 -4.37 25.82 -6.19
C GLY A 152 -3.76 24.42 -6.15
N ILE A 153 -4.35 23.51 -5.37
CA ILE A 153 -3.86 22.14 -5.18
C ILE A 153 -4.54 21.21 -6.19
N ARG A 154 -3.75 20.46 -6.96
CA ARG A 154 -4.30 19.46 -7.88
C ARG A 154 -4.68 18.18 -7.13
N LEU A 155 -5.98 17.87 -7.10
CA LEU A 155 -6.51 16.66 -6.47
C LEU A 155 -6.47 15.49 -7.46
N LEU A 156 -5.90 14.37 -7.04
CA LEU A 156 -5.73 13.14 -7.81
C LEU A 156 -6.33 11.97 -7.05
N TYR A 157 -6.92 11.02 -7.79
CA TYR A 157 -7.47 9.80 -7.22
C TYR A 157 -6.83 8.56 -7.86
N ALA A 158 -6.72 7.49 -7.09
CA ALA A 158 -6.23 6.21 -7.58
C ALA A 158 -7.14 5.69 -8.71
N LYS A 159 -6.54 5.18 -9.77
CA LYS A 159 -7.31 4.48 -10.80
C LYS A 159 -7.83 3.16 -10.23
N PRO A 160 -9.11 2.80 -10.46
CA PRO A 160 -9.61 1.49 -10.06
C PRO A 160 -8.72 0.37 -10.61
N ARG A 161 -8.43 -0.62 -9.79
CA ARG A 161 -7.60 -1.80 -10.13
C ARG A 161 -6.13 -1.51 -10.50
N ASN A 162 -5.58 -0.34 -10.16
CA ASN A 162 -4.15 -0.06 -10.33
C ASN A 162 -3.50 0.29 -8.99
N PRO A 163 -2.98 -0.70 -8.22
CA PRO A 163 -2.40 -0.50 -6.91
C PRO A 163 -1.01 0.16 -6.92
N GLN A 164 -0.37 0.29 -8.08
CA GLN A 164 1.03 0.72 -8.19
C GLN A 164 1.35 2.11 -7.59
N GLY A 165 0.34 2.96 -7.40
CA GLY A 165 0.51 4.30 -6.82
C GLY A 165 0.67 4.34 -5.30
N LYS A 166 0.34 3.27 -4.56
CA LYS A 166 0.24 3.26 -3.08
C LYS A 166 1.30 2.43 -2.34
N GLY A 167 2.29 1.87 -3.02
CA GLY A 167 3.31 1.00 -2.40
C GLY A 167 4.08 1.64 -1.24
N LYS A 168 4.16 2.98 -1.18
CA LYS A 168 4.77 3.71 -0.05
C LYS A 168 3.87 3.72 1.18
N GLN A 169 2.58 3.93 0.95
CA GLN A 169 1.54 3.88 1.96
C GLN A 169 1.42 2.46 2.53
N GLU A 170 1.43 1.45 1.67
CA GLU A 170 1.39 0.03 2.07
C GLU A 170 2.56 -0.33 2.98
N ARG A 171 3.78 0.11 2.67
CA ARG A 171 4.95 -0.12 3.53
C ARG A 171 4.83 0.58 4.88
N PHE A 172 4.34 1.80 4.91
CA PHE A 172 4.06 2.50 6.16
C PHE A 172 2.97 1.79 6.96
N ASN A 173 1.90 1.33 6.30
CA ASN A 173 0.82 0.61 6.93
C ASN A 173 1.29 -0.71 7.58
N GLN A 174 2.23 -1.43 6.97
CA GLN A 174 2.87 -2.62 7.58
C GLN A 174 3.62 -2.26 8.88
N THR A 175 4.34 -1.14 8.90
CA THR A 175 5.03 -0.65 10.10
C THR A 175 4.03 -0.25 11.18
N LEU A 176 2.95 0.43 10.79
CA LEU A 176 1.88 0.80 11.72
C LEU A 176 1.18 -0.43 12.29
N GLU A 177 0.91 -1.46 11.48
CA GLU A 177 0.32 -2.73 11.97
C GLU A 177 1.19 -3.43 13.01
N ALA A 178 2.51 -3.50 12.77
CA ALA A 178 3.43 -4.06 13.74
C ALA A 178 3.40 -3.28 15.07
N PHE A 179 3.41 -1.94 14.98
CA PHE A 179 3.29 -1.07 16.17
C PHE A 179 1.96 -1.27 16.91
N LEU A 180 0.83 -1.34 16.17
CA LEU A 180 -0.48 -1.56 16.79
C LEU A 180 -0.59 -2.93 17.44
N ALA A 181 0.05 -3.95 16.90
CA ALA A 181 0.11 -5.29 17.52
C ALA A 181 0.82 -5.24 18.88
N GLU A 182 1.93 -4.49 18.98
CA GLU A 182 2.63 -4.31 20.26
C GLU A 182 1.77 -3.52 21.27
N VAL A 183 1.11 -2.44 20.83
CA VAL A 183 0.21 -1.65 21.70
C VAL A 183 -0.97 -2.49 22.18
N ALA A 184 -1.49 -3.41 21.35
CA ALA A 184 -2.57 -4.30 21.76
C ALA A 184 -2.17 -5.29 22.86
N LEU A 185 -0.88 -5.68 22.93
CA LEU A 185 -0.35 -6.51 24.01
C LEU A 185 -0.17 -5.75 25.32
N HIS A 186 0.04 -4.44 25.24
CA HIS A 186 0.24 -3.54 26.37
C HIS A 186 -0.69 -2.33 26.24
N PRO A 187 -2.02 -2.52 26.41
CA PRO A 187 -2.96 -1.42 26.27
C PRO A 187 -2.65 -0.33 27.31
N PRO A 188 -2.71 0.94 26.92
CA PRO A 188 -2.58 2.04 27.87
C PRO A 188 -3.72 1.96 28.90
N GLU A 189 -3.41 2.24 30.17
CA GLU A 189 -4.35 2.31 31.27
C GLU A 189 -5.40 3.41 31.08
#